data_70990a4a0a483f8b06410b4d362edd6c
#
_entry.id   70990a4a0a483f8b06410b4d362edd6c
#
_cell.length_a   1.000
_cell.length_b   1.000
_cell.length_c   1.000
_cell.angle_alpha   90.00
_cell.angle_beta   90.00
_cell.angle_gamma   90.00
#
_symmetry.space_group_name_H-M   'P 1'
#
loop_
_entity.id
_entity.type
_entity.pdbx_description
1 polymer ?
#
loop_
_entity_poly.entity_id
_entity_poly.type
_entity_poly.pdbx_seq_one_letter_code
_entity_poly.pdbx_strand_id
1 'polypeptide(L)'
;MKKTIVLYLLCICHFHYSHSQAMSSKNYTYLALGDSYTIGEQVATRDNFPHQTVALLAKDNFSFQQPVIVAKTGWTTDELQVGIALAALDKKYDFVSLLIGVNNQYRGRDKAEYAQQFEKLLKQSIQFAGNIPEHVFVLSIPDWGVTPFAEGRDRKQIADEIDAFNSINKDLASKYNVHYIDITPGTRQANNDLSLLAEDQLHP
;
A
#
# COMPACT_ATOMS: atom_id res chain seq x y z
N MET A 1 -1.38 83.84 32.74
CA MET A 1 -0.61 82.62 33.04
C MET A 1 -1.28 81.48 32.34
N LYS A 2 -0.75 81.01 31.17
CA LYS A 2 -1.29 79.89 30.41
C LYS A 2 -0.48 78.65 30.80
N LYS A 3 -1.14 77.62 31.36
CA LYS A 3 -0.54 76.34 31.69
C LYS A 3 -0.63 75.44 30.47
N THR A 4 0.50 75.07 29.89
CA THR A 4 0.66 74.13 28.78
C THR A 4 0.73 72.74 29.39
N ILE A 5 -0.25 71.89 29.07
CA ILE A 5 -0.27 70.43 29.42
C ILE A 5 0.41 69.69 28.28
N VAL A 6 1.56 69.08 28.56
CA VAL A 6 2.25 68.18 27.63
C VAL A 6 1.77 66.78 27.89
N LEU A 7 1.04 66.17 26.88
CA LEU A 7 0.55 64.84 26.91
C LEU A 7 1.61 63.88 26.32
N TYR A 8 2.24 63.04 27.16
CA TYR A 8 3.13 61.97 26.71
C TYR A 8 2.30 60.79 26.26
N LEU A 9 2.30 60.54 24.93
CA LEU A 9 1.74 59.28 24.35
C LEU A 9 2.80 58.17 24.48
N LEU A 10 2.61 57.26 25.41
CA LEU A 10 3.37 56.00 25.50
C LEU A 10 2.85 55.02 24.44
N CYS A 11 3.58 54.90 23.33
CA CYS A 11 3.38 53.84 22.34
C CYS A 11 3.91 52.52 22.92
N ILE A 12 3.03 51.69 23.46
CA ILE A 12 3.37 50.33 23.87
C ILE A 12 3.33 49.45 22.61
N CYS A 13 4.49 49.20 21.99
CA CYS A 13 4.63 48.18 20.94
C CYS A 13 4.50 46.81 21.56
N HIS A 14 3.32 46.21 21.40
CA HIS A 14 3.14 44.80 21.70
C HIS A 14 3.82 43.98 20.61
N PHE A 15 5.01 43.48 20.88
CA PHE A 15 5.63 42.43 20.10
C PHE A 15 4.84 41.12 20.32
N HIS A 16 3.95 40.80 19.41
CA HIS A 16 3.39 39.47 19.33
C HIS A 16 4.49 38.52 18.86
N TYR A 17 5.15 37.86 19.80
CA TYR A 17 5.94 36.68 19.50
C TYR A 17 4.97 35.58 19.05
N SER A 18 4.79 35.48 17.72
CA SER A 18 4.19 34.30 17.14
C SER A 18 5.16 33.14 17.39
N HIS A 19 4.90 32.35 18.45
CA HIS A 19 5.50 31.02 18.57
C HIS A 19 4.94 30.17 17.44
N SER A 20 5.66 30.14 16.33
CA SER A 20 5.52 29.04 15.38
C SER A 20 5.96 27.79 16.13
N GLN A 21 5.02 27.07 16.72
CA GLN A 21 5.27 25.69 17.13
C GLN A 21 5.65 24.95 15.84
N ALA A 22 6.93 24.62 15.72
CA ALA A 22 7.36 23.63 14.75
C ALA A 22 6.56 22.38 15.04
N MET A 23 5.52 22.10 14.24
CA MET A 23 4.81 20.84 14.29
C MET A 23 5.87 19.79 14.04
N SER A 24 6.18 18.98 15.06
CA SER A 24 6.99 17.79 14.90
C SER A 24 6.30 16.97 13.83
N SER A 25 6.85 16.97 12.63
CA SER A 25 6.28 16.18 11.52
C SER A 25 6.34 14.71 11.95
N LYS A 26 5.17 14.11 12.16
CA LYS A 26 5.08 12.69 12.47
C LYS A 26 5.80 11.92 11.36
N ASN A 27 6.75 11.06 11.74
CA ASN A 27 7.46 10.19 10.81
C ASN A 27 6.71 8.85 10.78
N TYR A 28 5.86 8.68 9.77
CA TYR A 28 4.98 7.52 9.63
C TYR A 28 5.74 6.24 9.34
N THR A 29 5.15 5.11 9.74
CA THR A 29 5.65 3.76 9.48
C THR A 29 4.71 3.02 8.53
N TYR A 30 5.28 2.29 7.57
CA TYR A 30 4.53 1.55 6.57
C TYR A 30 5.02 0.11 6.47
N LEU A 31 4.07 -0.87 6.52
CA LEU A 31 4.30 -2.29 6.30
C LEU A 31 3.62 -2.71 5.00
N ALA A 32 4.37 -3.29 4.06
CA ALA A 32 3.86 -3.85 2.83
C ALA A 32 3.97 -5.38 2.85
N LEU A 33 2.82 -6.05 2.74
CA LEU A 33 2.68 -7.49 2.74
C LEU A 33 2.29 -7.99 1.35
N GLY A 34 2.98 -9.03 0.84
CA GLY A 34 2.63 -9.51 -0.49
C GLY A 34 3.55 -10.56 -1.10
N ASP A 35 3.70 -10.44 -2.41
CA ASP A 35 4.47 -11.35 -3.26
C ASP A 35 5.46 -10.58 -4.16
N SER A 36 5.77 -11.11 -5.36
CA SER A 36 6.68 -10.48 -6.32
C SER A 36 6.26 -9.06 -6.73
N TYR A 37 4.98 -8.79 -6.83
CA TYR A 37 4.49 -7.44 -7.15
C TYR A 37 4.75 -6.43 -6.04
N THR A 38 4.84 -6.90 -4.80
CA THR A 38 5.14 -6.04 -3.64
C THR A 38 6.65 -5.79 -3.49
N ILE A 39 7.51 -6.79 -3.72
CA ILE A 39 8.96 -6.56 -3.70
C ILE A 39 9.45 -5.75 -4.90
N GLY A 40 8.68 -5.67 -5.98
CA GLY A 40 9.12 -5.11 -7.26
C GLY A 40 10.10 -6.05 -7.96
N GLU A 41 9.61 -7.22 -8.42
CA GLU A 41 10.43 -8.17 -9.14
C GLU A 41 11.03 -7.51 -10.39
N GLN A 42 12.32 -7.72 -10.66
CA GLN A 42 13.10 -7.16 -11.78
C GLN A 42 13.28 -5.62 -11.77
N VAL A 43 12.82 -4.90 -10.76
CA VAL A 43 13.09 -3.46 -10.62
C VAL A 43 13.96 -3.15 -9.41
N ALA A 44 14.62 -2.01 -9.39
CA ALA A 44 15.40 -1.59 -8.23
C ALA A 44 14.47 -1.34 -7.03
N THR A 45 14.93 -1.62 -5.82
CA THR A 45 14.12 -1.46 -4.59
C THR A 45 13.44 -0.09 -4.48
N ARG A 46 14.10 0.99 -4.91
CA ARG A 46 13.53 2.35 -4.89
C ARG A 46 12.33 2.52 -5.84
N ASP A 47 12.22 1.63 -6.84
CA ASP A 47 11.24 1.71 -7.91
C ASP A 47 10.05 0.76 -7.67
N ASN A 48 10.05 -0.05 -6.59
CA ASN A 48 8.88 -0.82 -6.20
C ASN A 48 7.78 0.08 -5.61
N PHE A 49 6.52 -0.36 -5.70
CA PHE A 49 5.40 0.49 -5.30
C PHE A 49 5.44 0.98 -3.85
N PRO A 50 5.91 0.20 -2.84
CA PRO A 50 5.98 0.73 -1.47
C PRO A 50 6.93 1.92 -1.33
N HIS A 51 8.10 1.87 -1.97
CA HIS A 51 9.06 2.98 -1.94
C HIS A 51 8.58 4.16 -2.79
N GLN A 52 7.99 3.92 -3.96
CA GLN A 52 7.39 4.99 -4.77
C GLN A 52 6.26 5.70 -4.01
N THR A 53 5.41 4.94 -3.29
CA THR A 53 4.33 5.52 -2.48
C THR A 53 4.87 6.52 -1.46
N VAL A 54 5.87 6.13 -0.66
CA VAL A 54 6.43 7.04 0.35
C VAL A 54 7.17 8.21 -0.29
N ALA A 55 7.83 8.01 -1.44
CA ALA A 55 8.50 9.08 -2.17
C ALA A 55 7.50 10.11 -2.75
N LEU A 56 6.32 9.65 -3.20
CA LEU A 56 5.25 10.53 -3.66
C LEU A 56 4.64 11.33 -2.50
N LEU A 57 4.33 10.67 -1.38
CA LEU A 57 3.78 11.32 -0.19
C LEU A 57 4.75 12.34 0.43
N ALA A 58 6.06 12.11 0.29
CA ALA A 58 7.06 13.08 0.73
C ALA A 58 6.97 14.41 -0.02
N LYS A 59 6.50 14.42 -1.29
CA LYS A 59 6.26 15.65 -2.06
C LYS A 59 5.10 16.48 -1.48
N ASP A 60 4.17 15.81 -0.79
CA ASP A 60 3.04 16.44 -0.09
C ASP A 60 3.35 16.71 1.40
N ASN A 61 4.64 16.71 1.76
CA ASN A 61 5.15 16.97 3.12
C ASN A 61 4.78 15.91 4.17
N PHE A 62 4.42 14.69 3.76
CA PHE A 62 4.33 13.57 4.68
C PHE A 62 5.70 12.91 4.84
N SER A 63 6.14 12.73 6.08
CA SER A 63 7.40 12.06 6.38
C SER A 63 7.16 10.59 6.72
N PHE A 64 7.89 9.70 6.05
CA PHE A 64 7.83 8.27 6.29
C PHE A 64 9.22 7.69 6.59
N GLN A 65 9.26 6.67 7.43
CA GLN A 65 10.41 5.76 7.49
C GLN A 65 10.45 4.90 6.21
N GLN A 66 11.59 4.23 5.97
CA GLN A 66 11.66 3.25 4.89
C GLN A 66 10.59 2.18 5.11
N PRO A 67 9.85 1.78 4.06
CA PRO A 67 8.85 0.73 4.16
C PRO A 67 9.45 -0.58 4.67
N VAL A 68 8.76 -1.26 5.57
CA VAL A 68 9.05 -2.65 5.91
C VAL A 68 8.28 -3.52 4.94
N ILE A 69 8.98 -4.40 4.23
CA ILE A 69 8.40 -5.28 3.22
C ILE A 69 8.53 -6.72 3.68
N VAL A 70 7.39 -7.43 3.75
CA VAL A 70 7.34 -8.89 3.95
C VAL A 70 6.64 -9.48 2.74
N ALA A 71 7.44 -9.85 1.77
CA ALA A 71 6.99 -10.36 0.48
C ALA A 71 8.10 -11.17 -0.18
N LYS A 72 7.72 -12.10 -1.07
CA LYS A 72 8.68 -12.89 -1.84
C LYS A 72 8.02 -13.38 -3.13
N THR A 73 8.84 -13.52 -4.17
CA THR A 73 8.45 -14.06 -5.46
C THR A 73 7.74 -15.40 -5.33
N GLY A 74 6.58 -15.50 -5.97
CA GLY A 74 5.81 -16.72 -6.04
C GLY A 74 4.94 -17.04 -4.82
N TRP A 75 4.97 -16.23 -3.75
CA TRP A 75 4.21 -16.53 -2.55
C TRP A 75 2.71 -16.53 -2.78
N THR A 76 2.07 -17.57 -2.22
CA THR A 76 0.64 -17.68 -2.00
C THR A 76 0.26 -17.16 -0.62
N THR A 77 -1.03 -17.12 -0.32
CA THR A 77 -1.54 -16.62 0.98
C THR A 77 -0.99 -17.40 2.18
N ASP A 78 -0.87 -18.71 2.09
CA ASP A 78 -0.30 -19.56 3.15
C ASP A 78 1.21 -19.35 3.30
N GLU A 79 1.96 -19.16 2.19
CA GLU A 79 3.38 -18.87 2.20
C GLU A 79 3.67 -17.47 2.78
N LEU A 80 2.86 -16.46 2.47
CA LEU A 80 2.95 -15.15 3.11
C LEU A 80 2.67 -15.24 4.62
N GLN A 81 1.71 -16.04 5.05
CA GLN A 81 1.42 -16.25 6.48
C GLN A 81 2.66 -16.80 7.23
N VAL A 82 3.39 -17.73 6.62
CA VAL A 82 4.66 -18.25 7.16
C VAL A 82 5.73 -17.16 7.16
N GLY A 83 5.84 -16.39 6.06
CA GLY A 83 6.80 -15.27 5.95
C GLY A 83 6.59 -14.22 7.04
N ILE A 84 5.36 -13.86 7.34
CA ILE A 84 5.02 -12.93 8.43
C ILE A 84 5.44 -13.49 9.79
N ALA A 85 5.20 -14.78 10.05
CA ALA A 85 5.60 -15.41 11.30
C ALA A 85 7.13 -15.43 11.48
N LEU A 86 7.88 -15.66 10.40
CA LEU A 86 9.35 -15.66 10.40
C LEU A 86 9.94 -14.24 10.53
N ALA A 87 9.25 -13.22 10.01
CA ALA A 87 9.69 -11.84 10.10
C ALA A 87 9.62 -11.27 11.53
N ALA A 88 8.94 -11.98 12.45
CA ALA A 88 8.85 -11.65 13.88
C ALA A 88 8.50 -10.16 14.11
N LEU A 89 7.47 -9.68 13.38
CA LEU A 89 7.02 -8.30 13.48
C LEU A 89 6.38 -8.05 14.86
N ASP A 90 7.04 -7.26 15.68
CA ASP A 90 6.66 -7.00 17.09
C ASP A 90 6.04 -5.60 17.30
N LYS A 91 6.07 -4.75 16.28
CA LYS A 91 5.59 -3.38 16.35
C LYS A 91 4.32 -3.16 15.55
N LYS A 92 3.62 -2.08 15.85
CA LYS A 92 2.52 -1.57 15.04
C LYS A 92 3.03 -0.58 14.00
N TYR A 93 2.28 -0.47 12.91
CA TYR A 93 2.56 0.42 11.80
C TYR A 93 1.42 1.43 11.65
N ASP A 94 1.75 2.61 11.15
CA ASP A 94 0.72 3.61 10.85
C ASP A 94 -0.12 3.22 9.64
N PHE A 95 0.48 2.52 8.67
CA PHE A 95 -0.22 2.02 7.48
C PHE A 95 0.26 0.61 7.12
N VAL A 96 -0.67 -0.20 6.60
CA VAL A 96 -0.39 -1.56 6.11
C VAL A 96 -1.03 -1.75 4.75
N SER A 97 -0.28 -2.26 3.76
CA SER A 97 -0.86 -2.74 2.50
C SER A 97 -0.79 -4.26 2.41
N LEU A 98 -1.79 -4.85 1.76
CA LEU A 98 -1.88 -6.28 1.48
C LEU A 98 -2.17 -6.49 -0.02
N LEU A 99 -1.20 -7.04 -0.75
CA LEU A 99 -1.30 -7.43 -2.16
C LEU A 99 -0.84 -8.87 -2.30
N ILE A 100 -1.78 -9.81 -2.32
CA ILE A 100 -1.50 -11.26 -2.40
C ILE A 100 -2.65 -11.99 -3.07
N GLY A 101 -2.35 -13.07 -3.79
CA GLY A 101 -3.37 -13.96 -4.36
C GLY A 101 -3.16 -14.30 -5.84
N VAL A 102 -2.36 -13.55 -6.58
CA VAL A 102 -2.08 -13.85 -7.98
C VAL A 102 -1.47 -15.26 -8.13
N ASN A 103 -0.58 -15.66 -7.21
CA ASN A 103 0.01 -16.99 -7.23
C ASN A 103 -0.96 -18.09 -6.78
N ASN A 104 -1.97 -17.78 -5.95
CA ASN A 104 -3.05 -18.72 -5.64
C ASN A 104 -3.85 -19.01 -6.93
N GLN A 105 -4.22 -17.99 -7.70
CA GLN A 105 -4.91 -18.14 -8.98
C GLN A 105 -4.02 -18.89 -9.99
N TYR A 106 -2.74 -18.45 -10.18
CA TYR A 106 -1.81 -19.08 -11.11
C TYR A 106 -1.61 -20.57 -10.86
N ARG A 107 -1.58 -20.99 -9.59
CA ARG A 107 -1.44 -22.40 -9.18
C ARG A 107 -2.79 -23.15 -9.10
N GLY A 108 -3.90 -22.53 -9.51
CA GLY A 108 -5.23 -23.15 -9.50
C GLY A 108 -5.73 -23.53 -8.09
N ARG A 109 -5.37 -22.74 -7.06
CA ARG A 109 -5.83 -22.99 -5.69
C ARG A 109 -7.33 -22.73 -5.56
N ASP A 110 -7.96 -23.49 -4.66
CA ASP A 110 -9.39 -23.37 -4.39
C ASP A 110 -9.75 -21.98 -3.85
N LYS A 111 -10.84 -21.39 -4.37
CA LYS A 111 -11.28 -20.05 -3.99
C LYS A 111 -11.81 -19.95 -2.57
N ALA A 112 -12.41 -21.04 -2.03
CA ALA A 112 -12.89 -21.02 -0.65
C ALA A 112 -11.73 -21.12 0.34
N GLU A 113 -10.71 -21.92 0.03
CA GLU A 113 -9.46 -21.94 0.79
C GLU A 113 -8.78 -20.56 0.76
N TYR A 114 -8.67 -19.98 -0.44
CA TYR A 114 -8.11 -18.65 -0.61
C TYR A 114 -8.84 -17.60 0.25
N ALA A 115 -10.17 -17.58 0.21
CA ALA A 115 -10.97 -16.62 0.98
C ALA A 115 -10.69 -16.70 2.49
N GLN A 116 -10.57 -17.94 3.02
CA GLN A 116 -10.25 -18.14 4.44
C GLN A 116 -8.85 -17.67 4.80
N GLN A 117 -7.86 -17.99 3.96
CA GLN A 117 -6.47 -17.60 4.18
C GLN A 117 -6.30 -16.07 4.03
N PHE A 118 -6.93 -15.46 3.03
CA PHE A 118 -6.90 -14.02 2.81
C PHE A 118 -7.57 -13.26 3.97
N GLU A 119 -8.74 -13.75 4.45
CA GLU A 119 -9.42 -13.15 5.61
C GLU A 119 -8.52 -13.17 6.86
N LYS A 120 -7.76 -14.25 7.06
CA LYS A 120 -6.80 -14.35 8.17
C LYS A 120 -5.67 -13.32 8.05
N LEU A 121 -5.09 -13.17 6.84
CA LEU A 121 -4.06 -12.17 6.56
C LEU A 121 -4.61 -10.74 6.74
N LEU A 122 -5.83 -10.47 6.30
CA LEU A 122 -6.48 -9.18 6.45
C LEU A 122 -6.68 -8.81 7.92
N LYS A 123 -7.17 -9.74 8.75
CA LYS A 123 -7.28 -9.54 10.20
C LYS A 123 -5.94 -9.25 10.86
N GLN A 124 -4.89 -9.94 10.44
CA GLN A 124 -3.53 -9.72 10.93
C GLN A 124 -2.99 -8.36 10.47
N SER A 125 -3.28 -7.93 9.23
CA SER A 125 -2.95 -6.59 8.74
C SER A 125 -3.60 -5.50 9.59
N ILE A 126 -4.88 -5.67 9.97
CA ILE A 126 -5.57 -4.75 10.87
C ILE A 126 -4.89 -4.71 12.26
N GLN A 127 -4.46 -5.86 12.79
CA GLN A 127 -3.72 -5.91 14.06
C GLN A 127 -2.39 -5.15 13.96
N PHE A 128 -1.64 -5.31 12.86
CA PHE A 128 -0.42 -4.54 12.61
C PHE A 128 -0.68 -3.04 12.45
N ALA A 129 -1.83 -2.66 11.92
CA ALA A 129 -2.27 -1.26 11.83
C ALA A 129 -2.84 -0.72 13.17
N GLY A 130 -2.55 -1.38 14.29
CA GLY A 130 -3.02 -0.94 15.60
C GLY A 130 -4.49 -1.16 15.88
N ASN A 131 -5.16 -2.05 15.15
CA ASN A 131 -6.60 -2.29 15.11
C ASN A 131 -7.39 -1.08 14.57
N ILE A 132 -6.82 -0.36 13.62
CA ILE A 132 -7.44 0.74 12.89
C ILE A 132 -7.64 0.30 11.44
N PRO A 133 -8.83 -0.19 11.05
CA PRO A 133 -9.10 -0.70 9.71
C PRO A 133 -8.81 0.32 8.61
N GLU A 134 -9.09 1.60 8.85
CA GLU A 134 -8.88 2.71 7.93
C GLU A 134 -7.38 2.93 7.59
N HIS A 135 -6.48 2.31 8.32
CA HIS A 135 -5.04 2.31 8.05
C HIS A 135 -4.57 1.12 7.22
N VAL A 136 -5.52 0.26 6.76
CA VAL A 136 -5.22 -0.91 5.94
C VAL A 136 -5.72 -0.72 4.51
N PHE A 137 -4.87 -1.06 3.55
CA PHE A 137 -5.13 -0.96 2.12
C PHE A 137 -4.96 -2.34 1.48
N VAL A 138 -6.07 -2.89 0.99
CA VAL A 138 -6.06 -4.08 0.14
C VAL A 138 -5.94 -3.63 -1.31
N LEU A 139 -4.95 -4.14 -2.03
CA LEU A 139 -4.83 -3.94 -3.45
C LEU A 139 -5.40 -5.17 -4.19
N SER A 140 -6.10 -4.93 -5.30
CA SER A 140 -6.51 -6.03 -6.18
C SER A 140 -5.30 -6.74 -6.76
N ILE A 141 -5.42 -8.03 -7.07
CA ILE A 141 -4.34 -8.75 -7.75
C ILE A 141 -4.27 -8.36 -9.22
N PRO A 142 -3.06 -8.30 -9.81
CA PRO A 142 -2.86 -7.92 -11.21
C PRO A 142 -3.37 -9.01 -12.16
N ASP A 143 -3.71 -8.61 -13.39
CA ASP A 143 -4.07 -9.52 -14.47
C ASP A 143 -2.83 -9.84 -15.33
N TRP A 144 -2.17 -10.94 -15.03
CA TRP A 144 -1.02 -11.42 -15.80
C TRP A 144 -1.42 -11.99 -17.16
N GLY A 145 -2.72 -12.30 -17.37
CA GLY A 145 -3.23 -12.85 -18.63
C GLY A 145 -3.07 -11.92 -19.82
N VAL A 146 -2.88 -10.62 -19.60
CA VAL A 146 -2.64 -9.63 -20.67
C VAL A 146 -1.18 -9.54 -21.12
N THR A 147 -0.26 -10.14 -20.35
CA THR A 147 1.19 -10.03 -20.58
C THR A 147 1.70 -11.07 -21.58
N PRO A 148 2.90 -10.89 -22.17
CA PRO A 148 3.54 -11.91 -22.98
C PRO A 148 3.76 -13.23 -22.23
N PHE A 149 3.94 -13.21 -20.91
CA PHE A 149 4.09 -14.41 -20.08
C PHE A 149 2.89 -15.39 -20.21
N ALA A 150 1.71 -14.87 -20.57
CA ALA A 150 0.50 -15.67 -20.82
C ALA A 150 0.40 -16.23 -22.25
N GLU A 151 1.49 -16.22 -23.03
CA GLU A 151 1.46 -16.79 -24.37
C GLU A 151 1.09 -18.28 -24.32
N GLY A 152 0.15 -18.68 -25.20
CA GLY A 152 -0.36 -20.06 -25.23
C GLY A 152 -1.35 -20.42 -24.10
N ARG A 153 -1.71 -19.50 -23.23
CA ARG A 153 -2.72 -19.69 -22.17
C ARG A 153 -4.09 -19.15 -22.59
N ASP A 154 -5.14 -19.63 -21.95
CA ASP A 154 -6.48 -19.06 -22.09
C ASP A 154 -6.57 -17.74 -21.30
N ARG A 155 -6.31 -16.62 -22.00
CA ARG A 155 -6.30 -15.28 -21.42
C ARG A 155 -7.67 -14.88 -20.84
N LYS A 156 -8.77 -15.36 -21.47
CA LYS A 156 -10.10 -15.08 -20.96
C LYS A 156 -10.37 -15.79 -19.66
N GLN A 157 -9.99 -17.08 -19.57
CA GLN A 157 -10.12 -17.81 -18.31
C GLN A 157 -9.31 -17.15 -17.20
N ILE A 158 -8.06 -16.73 -17.48
CA ILE A 158 -7.22 -16.01 -16.50
C ILE A 158 -7.92 -14.76 -16.02
N ALA A 159 -8.43 -13.92 -16.92
CA ALA A 159 -9.12 -12.68 -16.56
C ALA A 159 -10.35 -12.93 -15.69
N ASP A 160 -11.19 -13.91 -16.06
CA ASP A 160 -12.40 -14.28 -15.30
C ASP A 160 -12.02 -14.80 -13.88
N GLU A 161 -10.95 -15.57 -13.77
CA GLU A 161 -10.47 -16.07 -12.47
C GLU A 161 -9.88 -14.94 -11.61
N ILE A 162 -9.06 -14.05 -12.18
CA ILE A 162 -8.53 -12.86 -11.50
C ILE A 162 -9.68 -12.00 -10.96
N ASP A 163 -10.71 -11.75 -11.76
CA ASP A 163 -11.88 -10.99 -11.33
C ASP A 163 -12.62 -11.67 -10.18
N ALA A 164 -12.71 -13.03 -10.21
CA ALA A 164 -13.32 -13.77 -9.12
C ALA A 164 -12.51 -13.70 -7.80
N PHE A 165 -11.17 -13.76 -7.86
CA PHE A 165 -10.30 -13.57 -6.69
C PHE A 165 -10.41 -12.12 -6.17
N ASN A 166 -10.45 -11.14 -7.06
CA ASN A 166 -10.60 -9.73 -6.71
C ASN A 166 -11.97 -9.42 -6.09
N SER A 167 -13.04 -10.12 -6.51
CA SER A 167 -14.34 -10.01 -5.84
C SER A 167 -14.23 -10.45 -4.37
N ILE A 168 -13.55 -11.56 -4.08
CA ILE A 168 -13.33 -12.03 -2.70
C ILE A 168 -12.57 -10.97 -1.89
N ASN A 169 -11.51 -10.40 -2.45
CA ASN A 169 -10.72 -9.37 -1.78
C ASN A 169 -11.55 -8.13 -1.46
N LYS A 170 -12.35 -7.68 -2.42
CA LYS A 170 -13.23 -6.52 -2.29
C LYS A 170 -14.32 -6.73 -1.24
N ASP A 171 -14.96 -7.91 -1.25
CA ASP A 171 -16.01 -8.26 -0.30
C ASP A 171 -15.44 -8.31 1.13
N LEU A 172 -14.26 -8.91 1.30
CA LEU A 172 -13.58 -8.95 2.60
C LEU A 172 -13.11 -7.56 3.05
N ALA A 173 -12.58 -6.74 2.14
CA ALA A 173 -12.21 -5.36 2.44
C ALA A 173 -13.43 -4.56 2.93
N SER A 174 -14.56 -4.68 2.24
CA SER A 174 -15.83 -4.06 2.65
C SER A 174 -16.31 -4.57 4.02
N LYS A 175 -16.28 -5.90 4.24
CA LYS A 175 -16.70 -6.54 5.51
C LYS A 175 -15.91 -6.01 6.71
N TYR A 176 -14.63 -5.73 6.53
CA TYR A 176 -13.73 -5.27 7.60
C TYR A 176 -13.49 -3.76 7.61
N ASN A 177 -14.20 -2.98 6.77
CA ASN A 177 -14.07 -1.53 6.65
C ASN A 177 -12.63 -1.07 6.37
N VAL A 178 -11.88 -1.82 5.57
CA VAL A 178 -10.55 -1.43 5.08
C VAL A 178 -10.66 -0.84 3.67
N HIS A 179 -9.66 -0.08 3.25
CA HIS A 179 -9.61 0.47 1.90
C HIS A 179 -9.34 -0.62 0.86
N TYR A 180 -10.07 -0.58 -0.26
CA TYR A 180 -9.80 -1.42 -1.42
C TYR A 180 -9.35 -0.54 -2.59
N ILE A 181 -8.19 -0.85 -3.14
CA ILE A 181 -7.60 -0.14 -4.28
C ILE A 181 -7.57 -1.10 -5.46
N ASP A 182 -8.39 -0.80 -6.47
CA ASP A 182 -8.46 -1.60 -7.69
C ASP A 182 -7.34 -1.20 -8.66
N ILE A 183 -6.24 -1.98 -8.65
CA ILE A 183 -5.11 -1.78 -9.57
C ILE A 183 -5.23 -2.61 -10.84
N THR A 184 -6.13 -3.60 -10.90
CA THR A 184 -6.28 -4.53 -12.04
C THR A 184 -6.53 -3.82 -13.36
N PRO A 185 -7.38 -2.78 -13.47
CA PRO A 185 -7.55 -2.04 -14.72
C PRO A 185 -6.26 -1.38 -15.21
N GLY A 186 -5.41 -0.92 -14.29
CA GLY A 186 -4.09 -0.37 -14.62
C GLY A 186 -3.16 -1.43 -15.19
N THR A 187 -3.10 -2.62 -14.57
CA THR A 187 -2.26 -3.72 -15.06
C THR A 187 -2.72 -4.25 -16.42
N ARG A 188 -4.02 -4.20 -16.71
CA ARG A 188 -4.58 -4.57 -18.02
C ARG A 188 -4.13 -3.65 -19.17
N GLN A 189 -3.61 -2.46 -18.88
CA GLN A 189 -3.06 -1.56 -19.91
C GLN A 189 -1.83 -2.14 -20.59
N ALA A 190 -1.08 -3.04 -19.93
CA ALA A 190 0.06 -3.73 -20.51
C ALA A 190 -0.30 -4.55 -21.78
N ASN A 191 -1.57 -4.88 -22.00
CA ASN A 191 -2.00 -5.48 -23.27
C ASN A 191 -1.72 -4.59 -24.50
N ASN A 192 -1.72 -3.26 -24.31
CA ASN A 192 -1.53 -2.28 -25.37
C ASN A 192 -0.20 -1.53 -25.26
N ASP A 193 0.46 -1.62 -24.11
CA ASP A 193 1.71 -0.91 -23.84
C ASP A 193 2.65 -1.78 -23.01
N LEU A 194 3.53 -2.51 -23.70
CA LEU A 194 4.51 -3.39 -23.06
C LEU A 194 5.60 -2.63 -22.30
N SER A 195 5.74 -1.31 -22.48
CA SER A 195 6.69 -0.50 -21.72
C SER A 195 6.31 -0.37 -20.24
N LEU A 196 5.09 -0.78 -19.89
CA LEU A 196 4.60 -0.89 -18.52
C LEU A 196 5.10 -2.15 -17.80
N LEU A 197 5.83 -3.02 -18.48
CA LEU A 197 6.36 -4.27 -17.93
C LEU A 197 7.88 -4.19 -17.78
N ALA A 198 8.39 -4.83 -16.75
CA ALA A 198 9.80 -5.06 -16.55
C ALA A 198 10.39 -6.04 -17.61
N GLU A 199 11.69 -6.32 -17.54
CA GLU A 199 12.40 -7.17 -18.53
C GLU A 199 11.85 -8.60 -18.61
N ASP A 200 11.24 -9.11 -17.54
CA ASP A 200 10.63 -10.45 -17.52
C ASP A 200 9.28 -10.52 -18.27
N GLN A 201 8.78 -9.39 -18.75
CA GLN A 201 7.53 -9.27 -19.50
C GLN A 201 6.29 -9.76 -18.70
N LEU A 202 6.35 -9.69 -17.40
CA LEU A 202 5.29 -10.12 -16.47
C LEU A 202 4.99 -9.05 -15.42
N HIS A 203 6.01 -8.60 -14.69
CA HIS A 203 5.84 -7.64 -13.61
C HIS A 203 5.87 -6.19 -14.14
N PRO A 204 5.15 -5.25 -13.49
CA PRO A 204 5.17 -3.84 -13.86
C PRO A 204 6.42 -3.13 -13.38
#